data_5d4a5bdeb37461abc9e681873b544711
#
_entry.id   5d4a5bdeb37461abc9e681873b544711
#
_cell.length_a   1.000
_cell.length_b   1.000
_cell.length_c   1.000
_cell.angle_alpha   90.00
_cell.angle_beta   90.00
_cell.angle_gamma   90.00
#
_symmetry.space_group_name_H-M   'P 1'
#
loop_
_entity.id
_entity.type
_entity.pdbx_description
1 polymer ?
#
loop_
_entity_poly.entity_id
_entity_poly.type
_entity_poly.pdbx_seq_one_letter_code
_entity_poly.pdbx_strand_id
1 'polypeptide(L)'
;MKIYQVGGAVRDALLGLPVHDRDWLVVGGTPEAMVAQGFTPVGRDFPVFLHPRTHEEYALARTERKSGHGYQGFTVYTSPDVTLEEDLARRDLTINAIAAPADWTGAEAVFDPYHGVADLHAKVLRHVTEAFAEDPVRILRVARFAARFTDFSVAPETMALMQAMVQAGEVAHLVPERVWQEISRGLMQAQPERMFAVLRACGALAVLLPELDRLWGVPQRADYHPEVDTGLHTMLVLGQAVQQQAPLAVRWACLVHDLGKGTTPADVLPRHIGHEQRGAKLVRQVCQRWRVPKECTELAELVAAEHGN
;
A
#
# COMPACT_ATOMS: atom_id res chain seq x y z
N MET A 1 -18.04 28.08 1.25
CA MET A 1 -17.30 26.96 0.61
C MET A 1 -15.85 27.37 0.49
N LYS A 2 -14.95 26.58 1.09
CA LYS A 2 -13.50 26.77 1.02
C LYS A 2 -12.84 25.58 0.33
N ILE A 3 -11.83 25.85 -0.50
CA ILE A 3 -11.12 24.84 -1.27
C ILE A 3 -9.66 24.79 -0.80
N TYR A 4 -9.15 23.58 -0.61
CA TYR A 4 -7.78 23.32 -0.18
C TYR A 4 -7.09 22.33 -1.13
N GLN A 5 -5.80 22.48 -1.29
CA GLN A 5 -4.96 21.39 -1.80
C GLN A 5 -4.68 20.44 -0.64
N VAL A 6 -4.68 19.13 -0.88
CA VAL A 6 -4.51 18.12 0.18
C VAL A 6 -3.67 16.94 -0.28
N GLY A 7 -3.23 16.16 0.69
CA GLY A 7 -2.70 14.80 0.48
C GLY A 7 -1.33 14.74 -0.17
N GLY A 8 -1.16 13.78 -1.05
CA GLY A 8 0.12 13.45 -1.64
C GLY A 8 0.79 14.59 -2.42
N ALA A 9 0.02 15.45 -3.06
CA ALA A 9 0.55 16.60 -3.79
C ALA A 9 1.21 17.60 -2.84
N VAL A 10 0.57 17.90 -1.72
CA VAL A 10 1.13 18.80 -0.69
C VAL A 10 2.38 18.19 -0.06
N ARG A 11 2.31 16.91 0.32
CA ARG A 11 3.46 16.16 0.84
C ARG A 11 4.63 16.18 -0.12
N ASP A 12 4.40 15.84 -1.39
CA ASP A 12 5.48 15.77 -2.39
C ASP A 12 6.09 17.14 -2.65
N ALA A 13 5.29 18.20 -2.70
CA ALA A 13 5.79 19.58 -2.82
C ALA A 13 6.67 19.97 -1.61
N LEU A 14 6.25 19.61 -0.40
CA LEU A 14 7.03 19.86 0.82
C LEU A 14 8.36 19.08 0.83
N LEU A 15 8.41 17.93 0.19
CA LEU A 15 9.63 17.13 0.02
C LEU A 15 10.50 17.58 -1.15
N GLY A 16 10.07 18.57 -1.92
CA GLY A 16 10.77 19.00 -3.12
C GLY A 16 10.68 18.03 -4.30
N LEU A 17 9.70 17.12 -4.26
CA LEU A 17 9.46 16.14 -5.32
C LEU A 17 8.51 16.71 -6.38
N PRO A 18 8.58 16.20 -7.64
CA PRO A 18 7.61 16.59 -8.66
C PRO A 18 6.17 16.26 -8.25
N VAL A 19 5.26 17.18 -8.51
CA VAL A 19 3.82 17.00 -8.26
C VAL A 19 3.15 16.71 -9.60
N HIS A 20 2.54 15.53 -9.73
CA HIS A 20 1.88 15.10 -10.97
C HIS A 20 0.36 15.29 -10.89
N ASP A 21 -0.25 14.82 -9.82
CA ASP A 21 -1.69 14.86 -9.61
C ASP A 21 -1.98 15.66 -8.34
N ARG A 22 -2.95 16.58 -8.44
CA ARG A 22 -3.40 17.38 -7.31
C ARG A 22 -4.76 16.90 -6.87
N ASP A 23 -4.94 16.74 -5.57
CA ASP A 23 -6.21 16.46 -4.94
C ASP A 23 -6.72 17.71 -4.23
N TRP A 24 -7.99 17.99 -4.43
CA TRP A 24 -8.66 19.16 -3.89
C TRP A 24 -9.73 18.76 -2.88
N LEU A 25 -9.81 19.48 -1.78
CA LEU A 25 -10.79 19.26 -0.74
C LEU A 25 -11.71 20.49 -0.65
N VAL A 26 -13.00 20.24 -0.63
CA VAL A 26 -14.03 21.29 -0.48
C VAL A 26 -14.67 21.18 0.89
N VAL A 27 -14.54 22.23 1.70
CA VAL A 27 -15.15 22.34 3.02
C VAL A 27 -16.31 23.33 2.95
N GLY A 28 -17.46 22.97 3.50
CA GLY A 28 -18.64 23.82 3.49
C GLY A 28 -19.42 23.79 2.19
N GLY A 29 -19.19 22.77 1.34
CA GLY A 29 -19.91 22.58 0.07
C GLY A 29 -20.96 21.48 0.14
N THR A 30 -21.80 21.44 -0.90
CA THR A 30 -22.79 20.38 -1.11
C THR A 30 -22.65 19.80 -2.51
N PRO A 31 -23.12 18.56 -2.77
CA PRO A 31 -23.14 18.01 -4.12
C PRO A 31 -23.88 18.92 -5.12
N GLU A 32 -25.00 19.50 -4.71
CA GLU A 32 -25.81 20.39 -5.54
C GLU A 32 -25.03 21.64 -5.93
N ALA A 33 -24.33 22.25 -4.99
CA ALA A 33 -23.49 23.42 -5.25
C ALA A 33 -22.35 23.12 -6.21
N MET A 34 -21.73 21.93 -6.10
CA MET A 34 -20.68 21.49 -7.01
C MET A 34 -21.19 21.32 -8.44
N VAL A 35 -22.32 20.64 -8.61
CA VAL A 35 -22.97 20.47 -9.92
C VAL A 35 -23.38 21.82 -10.52
N ALA A 36 -23.92 22.74 -9.72
CA ALA A 36 -24.30 24.08 -10.16
C ALA A 36 -23.11 24.89 -10.70
N GLN A 37 -21.87 24.60 -10.23
CA GLN A 37 -20.65 25.24 -10.72
C GLN A 37 -20.01 24.50 -11.90
N GLY A 38 -20.67 23.50 -12.45
CA GLY A 38 -20.20 22.76 -13.63
C GLY A 38 -19.33 21.54 -13.34
N PHE A 39 -19.17 21.14 -12.08
CA PHE A 39 -18.44 19.93 -11.72
C PHE A 39 -19.24 18.69 -12.08
N THR A 40 -18.54 17.63 -12.50
CA THR A 40 -19.15 16.35 -12.86
C THR A 40 -18.93 15.33 -11.74
N PRO A 41 -20.01 14.79 -11.14
CA PRO A 41 -19.84 13.76 -10.11
C PRO A 41 -19.29 12.47 -10.71
N VAL A 42 -18.38 11.81 -9.98
CA VAL A 42 -17.78 10.52 -10.33
C VAL A 42 -17.83 9.57 -9.14
N GLY A 43 -18.02 8.28 -9.42
CA GLY A 43 -18.12 7.26 -8.37
C GLY A 43 -19.52 7.22 -7.73
N ARG A 44 -19.83 6.08 -7.13
CA ARG A 44 -21.13 5.84 -6.48
C ARG A 44 -21.09 6.09 -4.98
N ASP A 45 -19.94 5.81 -4.36
CA ASP A 45 -19.83 5.70 -2.91
C ASP A 45 -19.13 6.89 -2.24
N PHE A 46 -18.42 7.71 -3.03
CA PHE A 46 -17.69 8.85 -2.51
C PHE A 46 -18.05 10.13 -3.27
N PRO A 47 -18.27 11.24 -2.56
CA PRO A 47 -18.62 12.51 -3.18
C PRO A 47 -17.37 13.18 -3.79
N VAL A 48 -16.96 12.68 -4.95
CA VAL A 48 -15.85 13.21 -5.75
C VAL A 48 -16.41 13.82 -7.03
N PHE A 49 -15.84 14.94 -7.43
CA PHE A 49 -16.28 15.72 -8.58
C PHE A 49 -15.09 16.09 -9.45
N LEU A 50 -15.25 16.02 -10.77
CA LEU A 50 -14.25 16.47 -11.71
C LEU A 50 -14.45 17.94 -12.05
N HIS A 51 -13.37 18.70 -12.01
CA HIS A 51 -13.37 20.11 -12.40
C HIS A 51 -13.71 20.26 -13.91
N PRO A 52 -14.56 21.23 -14.29
CA PRO A 52 -15.04 21.34 -15.68
C PRO A 52 -13.95 21.65 -16.71
N ARG A 53 -12.84 22.24 -16.30
CA ARG A 53 -11.70 22.57 -17.19
C ARG A 53 -10.47 21.68 -17.00
N THR A 54 -10.07 21.48 -15.75
CA THR A 54 -8.82 20.75 -15.45
C THR A 54 -9.02 19.25 -15.34
N HIS A 55 -10.26 18.80 -15.14
CA HIS A 55 -10.61 17.39 -14.84
C HIS A 55 -9.93 16.85 -13.58
N GLU A 56 -9.37 17.71 -12.75
CA GLU A 56 -8.82 17.33 -11.45
C GLU A 56 -9.95 16.96 -10.48
N GLU A 57 -9.64 16.09 -9.54
CA GLU A 57 -10.61 15.58 -8.57
C GLU A 57 -10.77 16.52 -7.38
N TYR A 58 -12.02 16.86 -7.09
CA TYR A 58 -12.44 17.65 -5.92
C TYR A 58 -13.33 16.78 -5.05
N ALA A 59 -12.94 16.55 -3.82
CA ALA A 59 -13.71 15.78 -2.85
C ALA A 59 -14.35 16.70 -1.81
N LEU A 60 -15.60 16.44 -1.46
CA LEU A 60 -16.24 17.10 -0.31
C LEU A 60 -15.64 16.55 0.98
N ALA A 61 -15.44 17.43 1.96
CA ALA A 61 -15.00 17.03 3.30
C ALA A 61 -15.97 15.99 3.88
N ARG A 62 -15.41 14.93 4.44
CA ARG A 62 -16.18 13.78 4.92
C ARG A 62 -15.59 13.17 6.18
N THR A 63 -16.46 12.48 6.92
CA THR A 63 -16.10 11.53 7.95
C THR A 63 -16.42 10.12 7.47
N GLU A 64 -15.71 9.14 7.99
CA GLU A 64 -15.92 7.73 7.68
C GLU A 64 -16.08 6.95 8.97
N ARG A 65 -17.01 6.00 9.00
CA ARG A 65 -17.21 5.10 10.13
C ARG A 65 -17.31 3.67 9.65
N LYS A 66 -16.69 2.76 10.40
CA LYS A 66 -16.79 1.33 10.12
C LYS A 66 -18.20 0.86 10.49
N SER A 67 -18.88 0.23 9.53
CA SER A 67 -20.20 -0.36 9.71
C SER A 67 -20.24 -1.87 9.49
N GLY A 68 -19.08 -2.51 9.19
CA GLY A 68 -18.94 -3.94 8.92
C GLY A 68 -17.50 -4.33 8.63
N HIS A 69 -17.30 -5.47 7.98
CA HIS A 69 -15.98 -5.95 7.59
C HIS A 69 -15.63 -5.59 6.14
N GLY A 70 -14.34 -5.30 5.88
CA GLY A 70 -13.84 -4.98 4.56
C GLY A 70 -14.25 -3.60 4.05
N TYR A 71 -14.08 -3.38 2.73
CA TYR A 71 -14.34 -2.08 2.11
C TYR A 71 -15.83 -1.65 2.17
N GLN A 72 -16.74 -2.59 2.02
CA GLN A 72 -18.18 -2.31 2.10
C GLN A 72 -18.66 -2.01 3.52
N GLY A 73 -17.77 -2.14 4.50
CA GLY A 73 -18.05 -1.87 5.90
C GLY A 73 -17.95 -0.41 6.31
N PHE A 74 -17.86 0.55 5.36
CA PHE A 74 -17.77 1.97 5.65
C PHE A 74 -19.07 2.71 5.43
N THR A 75 -19.38 3.62 6.36
CA THR A 75 -20.40 4.64 6.17
C THR A 75 -19.71 5.98 6.00
N VAL A 76 -19.90 6.60 4.83
CA VAL A 76 -19.38 7.93 4.50
C VAL A 76 -20.44 8.96 4.84
N TYR A 77 -20.04 9.97 5.60
CA TYR A 77 -20.89 11.09 5.93
C TYR A 77 -20.27 12.37 5.40
N THR A 78 -21.04 13.10 4.55
CA THR A 78 -20.68 14.42 4.07
C THR A 78 -21.72 15.44 4.51
N SER A 79 -21.27 16.61 4.91
CA SER A 79 -22.10 17.73 5.29
C SER A 79 -21.27 19.00 5.16
N PRO A 80 -21.91 20.18 4.89
CA PRO A 80 -21.22 21.46 4.99
C PRO A 80 -20.61 21.73 6.37
N ASP A 81 -21.05 21.00 7.40
CA ASP A 81 -20.56 21.13 8.79
C ASP A 81 -19.30 20.30 9.06
N VAL A 82 -18.91 19.40 8.16
CA VAL A 82 -17.65 18.64 8.35
C VAL A 82 -16.46 19.59 8.18
N THR A 83 -15.63 19.68 9.20
CA THR A 83 -14.47 20.58 9.23
C THR A 83 -13.27 20.00 8.48
N LEU A 84 -12.30 20.87 8.17
CA LEU A 84 -11.02 20.44 7.62
C LEU A 84 -10.33 19.42 8.53
N GLU A 85 -10.25 19.70 9.84
CA GLU A 85 -9.62 18.82 10.81
C GLU A 85 -10.30 17.45 10.87
N GLU A 86 -11.63 17.41 10.81
CA GLU A 86 -12.37 16.15 10.80
C GLU A 86 -12.07 15.30 9.57
N ASP A 87 -11.97 15.92 8.40
CA ASP A 87 -11.61 15.22 7.17
C ASP A 87 -10.16 14.70 7.24
N LEU A 88 -9.22 15.53 7.71
CA LEU A 88 -7.82 15.13 7.85
C LEU A 88 -7.64 14.02 8.89
N ALA A 89 -8.44 14.02 9.96
CA ALA A 89 -8.37 13.02 11.03
C ALA A 89 -8.63 11.58 10.56
N ARG A 90 -9.44 11.41 9.52
CA ARG A 90 -9.78 10.09 8.97
C ARG A 90 -8.72 9.50 8.03
N ARG A 91 -7.71 10.28 7.66
CA ARG A 91 -6.67 9.85 6.72
C ARG A 91 -5.71 8.85 7.35
N ASP A 92 -4.90 8.22 6.52
CA ASP A 92 -3.98 7.16 6.95
C ASP A 92 -2.77 7.68 7.72
N LEU A 93 -1.95 8.51 7.10
CA LEU A 93 -0.68 8.99 7.67
C LEU A 93 -0.67 10.50 7.86
N THR A 94 0.04 10.96 8.89
CA THR A 94 0.19 12.40 9.17
C THR A 94 0.76 13.16 7.99
N ILE A 95 1.70 12.57 7.25
CA ILE A 95 2.30 13.18 6.07
C ILE A 95 1.31 13.34 4.90
N ASN A 96 0.20 12.62 4.92
CA ASN A 96 -0.89 12.72 3.95
C ASN A 96 -2.08 13.53 4.48
N ALA A 97 -1.98 14.07 5.69
CA ALA A 97 -3.02 14.83 6.37
C ALA A 97 -2.62 16.31 6.54
N ILE A 98 -1.99 16.85 5.52
CA ILE A 98 -1.58 18.26 5.44
C ILE A 98 -2.40 18.91 4.34
N ALA A 99 -2.98 20.07 4.63
CA ALA A 99 -3.73 20.86 3.66
C ALA A 99 -3.03 22.18 3.38
N ALA A 100 -3.23 22.72 2.20
CA ALA A 100 -2.69 24.01 1.80
C ALA A 100 -3.79 24.87 1.18
N PRO A 101 -3.65 26.21 1.17
CA PRO A 101 -4.57 27.07 0.46
C PRO A 101 -4.74 26.68 -1.02
N ALA A 102 -5.87 26.99 -1.62
CA ALA A 102 -6.12 26.67 -3.03
C ALA A 102 -5.07 27.29 -3.98
N ASP A 103 -4.59 28.48 -3.66
CA ASP A 103 -3.60 29.22 -4.41
C ASP A 103 -2.15 28.99 -3.92
N TRP A 104 -1.94 27.97 -3.09
CA TRP A 104 -0.63 27.68 -2.52
C TRP A 104 0.40 27.37 -3.62
N THR A 105 1.57 28.00 -3.50
CA THR A 105 2.69 27.87 -4.44
C THR A 105 3.87 27.08 -3.88
N GLY A 106 3.80 26.70 -2.61
CA GLY A 106 4.87 25.98 -1.89
C GLY A 106 5.58 26.81 -0.83
N ALA A 107 5.41 28.13 -0.84
CA ALA A 107 6.09 29.05 0.09
C ALA A 107 5.22 29.47 1.27
N GLU A 108 3.92 29.46 1.10
CA GLU A 108 2.97 29.90 2.13
C GLU A 108 2.79 28.83 3.22
N ALA A 109 2.24 29.24 4.36
CA ALA A 109 1.95 28.34 5.46
C ALA A 109 0.89 27.29 5.06
N VAL A 110 1.03 26.09 5.62
CA VAL A 110 0.10 24.98 5.43
C VAL A 110 -0.77 24.78 6.67
N PHE A 111 -1.87 24.05 6.52
CA PHE A 111 -2.73 23.62 7.63
C PHE A 111 -2.31 22.21 8.03
N ASP A 112 -1.72 22.09 9.19
CA ASP A 112 -1.06 20.85 9.65
C ASP A 112 -1.47 20.49 11.08
N PRO A 113 -2.76 20.21 11.33
CA PRO A 113 -3.25 19.96 12.68
C PRO A 113 -2.68 18.69 13.34
N TYR A 114 -2.19 17.74 12.55
CA TYR A 114 -1.68 16.46 13.03
C TYR A 114 -0.15 16.33 12.91
N HIS A 115 0.54 17.44 12.70
CA HIS A 115 2.01 17.52 12.73
C HIS A 115 2.71 16.70 11.64
N GLY A 116 2.10 16.60 10.47
CA GLY A 116 2.68 15.88 9.34
C GLY A 116 3.98 16.49 8.82
N VAL A 117 4.15 17.81 8.91
CA VAL A 117 5.39 18.48 8.52
C VAL A 117 6.56 18.03 9.41
N ALA A 118 6.32 17.93 10.73
CA ALA A 118 7.33 17.43 11.66
C ALA A 118 7.71 15.98 11.34
N ASP A 119 6.73 15.14 11.00
CA ASP A 119 6.98 13.73 10.60
C ASP A 119 7.69 13.64 9.24
N LEU A 120 7.46 14.56 8.31
CA LEU A 120 8.24 14.64 7.08
C LEU A 120 9.72 14.92 7.36
N HIS A 121 10.00 15.87 8.24
CA HIS A 121 11.38 16.21 8.62
C HIS A 121 12.06 15.09 9.41
N ALA A 122 11.32 14.43 10.30
CA ALA A 122 11.81 13.29 11.08
C ALA A 122 11.85 11.98 10.26
N LYS A 123 11.27 11.97 9.07
CA LYS A 123 11.18 10.80 8.18
C LYS A 123 10.46 9.63 8.86
N VAL A 124 9.26 9.90 9.34
CA VAL A 124 8.43 8.96 10.08
C VAL A 124 7.09 8.75 9.38
N LEU A 125 6.69 7.49 9.24
CA LEU A 125 5.37 7.08 8.80
C LEU A 125 4.52 6.81 10.05
N ARG A 126 3.60 7.74 10.34
CA ARG A 126 2.77 7.71 11.56
C ARG A 126 1.30 7.83 11.19
N HIS A 127 0.46 6.99 11.78
CA HIS A 127 -1.00 7.12 11.62
C HIS A 127 -1.51 8.42 12.26
N VAL A 128 -2.59 8.96 11.70
CA VAL A 128 -3.14 10.25 12.14
C VAL A 128 -3.88 10.11 13.46
N THR A 129 -4.88 9.22 13.49
CA THR A 129 -5.72 8.92 14.67
C THR A 129 -6.04 7.43 14.70
N GLU A 130 -6.75 7.00 15.75
CA GLU A 130 -7.27 5.62 15.85
C GLU A 130 -8.24 5.26 14.71
N ALA A 131 -8.77 6.23 13.97
CA ALA A 131 -9.56 6.00 12.76
C ALA A 131 -8.78 5.23 11.68
N PHE A 132 -7.45 5.17 11.77
CA PHE A 132 -6.61 4.32 10.93
C PHE A 132 -7.10 2.86 10.93
N ALA A 133 -7.53 2.34 12.07
CA ALA A 133 -7.98 0.97 12.23
C ALA A 133 -9.31 0.67 11.51
N GLU A 134 -10.00 1.67 11.02
CA GLU A 134 -11.28 1.52 10.32
C GLU A 134 -11.14 0.85 8.94
N ASP A 135 -9.97 0.96 8.30
CA ASP A 135 -9.69 0.36 7.00
C ASP A 135 -8.38 -0.44 7.02
N PRO A 136 -8.46 -1.79 7.02
CA PRO A 136 -7.26 -2.64 7.06
C PRO A 136 -6.31 -2.46 5.86
N VAL A 137 -6.78 -1.95 4.72
CA VAL A 137 -5.91 -1.69 3.56
C VAL A 137 -4.84 -0.64 3.88
N ARG A 138 -5.06 0.17 4.90
CA ARG A 138 -4.08 1.16 5.36
C ARG A 138 -2.76 0.54 5.81
N ILE A 139 -2.80 -0.70 6.30
CA ILE A 139 -1.58 -1.48 6.58
C ILE A 139 -0.74 -1.66 5.30
N LEU A 140 -1.40 -2.07 4.22
CA LEU A 140 -0.75 -2.22 2.92
C LEU A 140 -0.24 -0.88 2.36
N ARG A 141 -1.00 0.18 2.59
CA ARG A 141 -0.58 1.53 2.17
C ARG A 141 0.68 1.99 2.91
N VAL A 142 0.75 1.80 4.23
CA VAL A 142 1.97 2.11 5.01
C VAL A 142 3.16 1.32 4.49
N ALA A 143 2.99 0.03 4.25
CA ALA A 143 4.02 -0.83 3.69
C ALA A 143 4.51 -0.35 2.32
N ARG A 144 3.58 0.05 1.44
CA ARG A 144 3.91 0.62 0.14
C ARG A 144 4.67 1.95 0.26
N PHE A 145 4.27 2.83 1.17
CA PHE A 145 4.99 4.07 1.42
C PHE A 145 6.42 3.81 1.93
N ALA A 146 6.63 2.78 2.75
CA ALA A 146 7.97 2.39 3.17
C ALA A 146 8.85 1.96 1.98
N ALA A 147 8.27 1.35 0.97
CA ALA A 147 8.98 0.98 -0.27
C ALA A 147 9.34 2.20 -1.13
N ARG A 148 8.52 3.24 -1.09
CA ARG A 148 8.74 4.50 -1.84
C ARG A 148 9.68 5.44 -1.10
N PHE A 149 9.40 5.73 0.15
CA PHE A 149 10.18 6.63 1.02
C PHE A 149 11.21 5.81 1.78
N THR A 150 12.32 5.51 1.11
CA THR A 150 13.28 4.48 1.54
C THR A 150 14.06 4.85 2.80
N ASP A 151 14.07 6.13 3.17
CA ASP A 151 14.70 6.64 4.37
C ASP A 151 13.70 6.91 5.52
N PHE A 152 12.40 6.62 5.31
CA PHE A 152 11.38 6.74 6.35
C PHE A 152 11.26 5.43 7.15
N SER A 153 10.91 5.55 8.42
CA SER A 153 10.62 4.43 9.31
C SER A 153 9.19 4.51 9.84
N VAL A 154 8.59 3.35 10.10
CA VAL A 154 7.26 3.29 10.71
C VAL A 154 7.36 3.63 12.19
N ALA A 155 6.51 4.54 12.67
CA ALA A 155 6.45 4.88 14.09
C ALA A 155 6.13 3.62 14.93
N PRO A 156 6.77 3.45 16.10
CA PRO A 156 6.51 2.30 16.96
C PRO A 156 5.04 2.11 17.34
N GLU A 157 4.33 3.20 17.64
CA GLU A 157 2.90 3.16 17.96
C GLU A 157 2.04 2.78 16.74
N THR A 158 2.46 3.12 15.54
CA THR A 158 1.77 2.73 14.31
C THR A 158 1.99 1.24 14.02
N MET A 159 3.21 0.75 14.21
CA MET A 159 3.50 -0.67 14.11
C MET A 159 2.67 -1.48 15.12
N ALA A 160 2.57 -1.01 16.36
CA ALA A 160 1.76 -1.66 17.39
C ALA A 160 0.28 -1.69 17.02
N LEU A 161 -0.26 -0.60 16.47
CA LEU A 161 -1.64 -0.54 16.01
C LEU A 161 -1.89 -1.52 14.86
N MET A 162 -0.99 -1.58 13.89
CA MET A 162 -1.10 -2.52 12.77
C MET A 162 -1.04 -3.98 13.24
N GLN A 163 -0.16 -4.30 14.20
CA GLN A 163 -0.11 -5.62 14.81
C GLN A 163 -1.43 -5.99 15.50
N ALA A 164 -2.03 -5.07 16.23
CA ALA A 164 -3.32 -5.27 16.88
C ALA A 164 -4.44 -5.50 15.86
N MET A 165 -4.46 -4.77 14.75
CA MET A 165 -5.43 -4.95 13.66
C MET A 165 -5.30 -6.34 13.03
N VAL A 166 -4.08 -6.80 12.79
CA VAL A 166 -3.83 -8.15 12.25
C VAL A 166 -4.33 -9.22 13.22
N GLN A 167 -4.03 -9.08 14.50
CA GLN A 167 -4.47 -10.02 15.55
C GLN A 167 -5.99 -10.04 15.69
N ALA A 168 -6.67 -8.93 15.45
CA ALA A 168 -8.12 -8.85 15.45
C ALA A 168 -8.78 -9.50 14.21
N GLY A 169 -7.99 -10.00 13.25
CA GLY A 169 -8.49 -10.69 12.06
C GLY A 169 -8.96 -9.79 10.93
N GLU A 170 -8.72 -8.49 11.02
CA GLU A 170 -9.24 -7.51 10.05
C GLU A 170 -8.66 -7.68 8.64
N VAL A 171 -7.39 -8.07 8.53
CA VAL A 171 -6.69 -8.21 7.24
C VAL A 171 -7.27 -9.35 6.40
N ALA A 172 -7.79 -10.40 7.03
CA ALA A 172 -8.40 -11.54 6.33
C ALA A 172 -9.66 -11.16 5.53
N HIS A 173 -10.29 -10.02 5.82
CA HIS A 173 -11.50 -9.54 5.14
C HIS A 173 -11.22 -8.59 3.98
N LEU A 174 -9.95 -8.34 3.63
CA LEU A 174 -9.60 -7.49 2.49
C LEU A 174 -9.99 -8.16 1.17
N VAL A 175 -10.59 -7.37 0.27
CA VAL A 175 -10.91 -7.86 -1.07
C VAL A 175 -9.65 -8.02 -1.92
N PRO A 176 -9.58 -9.06 -2.76
CA PRO A 176 -8.37 -9.37 -3.54
C PRO A 176 -7.87 -8.22 -4.39
N GLU A 177 -8.77 -7.48 -5.03
CA GLU A 177 -8.42 -6.39 -5.94
C GLU A 177 -7.69 -5.24 -5.20
N ARG A 178 -8.10 -4.95 -3.97
CA ARG A 178 -7.43 -3.92 -3.15
C ARG A 178 -6.06 -4.39 -2.69
N VAL A 179 -5.92 -5.67 -2.35
CA VAL A 179 -4.63 -6.27 -1.98
C VAL A 179 -3.67 -6.19 -3.16
N TRP A 180 -4.08 -6.68 -4.32
CA TRP A 180 -3.24 -6.65 -5.52
C TRP A 180 -2.86 -5.23 -5.92
N GLN A 181 -3.80 -4.29 -5.84
CA GLN A 181 -3.54 -2.89 -6.18
C GLN A 181 -2.39 -2.31 -5.35
N GLU A 182 -2.37 -2.56 -4.06
CA GLU A 182 -1.30 -2.05 -3.19
C GLU A 182 0.02 -2.82 -3.38
N ILE A 183 -0.03 -4.13 -3.48
CA ILE A 183 1.15 -4.96 -3.70
C ILE A 183 1.81 -4.64 -5.04
N SER A 184 1.03 -4.53 -6.12
CA SER A 184 1.57 -4.23 -7.44
C SER A 184 2.22 -2.85 -7.51
N ARG A 185 1.60 -1.84 -6.88
CA ARG A 185 2.19 -0.51 -6.77
C ARG A 185 3.47 -0.52 -5.94
N GLY A 186 3.49 -1.27 -4.85
CA GLY A 186 4.66 -1.40 -3.99
C GLY A 186 5.84 -2.09 -4.68
N LEU A 187 5.57 -3.11 -5.49
CA LEU A 187 6.60 -3.79 -6.30
C LEU A 187 7.29 -2.83 -7.26
N MET A 188 6.60 -1.80 -7.75
CA MET A 188 7.15 -0.83 -8.68
C MET A 188 7.85 0.35 -8.00
N GLN A 189 7.96 0.35 -6.68
CA GLN A 189 8.67 1.37 -5.93
C GLN A 189 10.19 1.11 -5.89
N ALA A 190 10.93 2.05 -5.29
CA ALA A 190 12.39 2.01 -5.27
C ALA A 190 12.97 0.82 -4.48
N GLN A 191 12.33 0.45 -3.36
CA GLN A 191 12.78 -0.66 -2.52
C GLN A 191 11.59 -1.51 -2.04
N PRO A 192 11.02 -2.34 -2.93
CA PRO A 192 9.86 -3.15 -2.59
C PRO A 192 10.10 -4.14 -1.44
N GLU A 193 11.33 -4.55 -1.19
CA GLU A 193 11.70 -5.38 -0.04
C GLU A 193 11.32 -4.73 1.30
N ARG A 194 11.29 -3.41 1.37
CA ARG A 194 10.85 -2.70 2.57
C ARG A 194 9.36 -2.88 2.84
N MET A 195 8.55 -2.97 1.78
CA MET A 195 7.12 -3.29 1.92
C MET A 195 6.94 -4.64 2.60
N PHE A 196 7.65 -5.64 2.17
CA PHE A 196 7.55 -6.99 2.76
C PHE A 196 8.10 -7.04 4.19
N ALA A 197 9.13 -6.26 4.49
CA ALA A 197 9.63 -6.13 5.85
C ALA A 197 8.57 -5.56 6.80
N VAL A 198 7.83 -4.52 6.39
CA VAL A 198 6.72 -3.96 7.18
C VAL A 198 5.60 -4.97 7.34
N LEU A 199 5.18 -5.63 6.25
CA LEU A 199 4.11 -6.63 6.29
C LEU A 199 4.46 -7.82 7.18
N ARG A 200 5.72 -8.25 7.19
CA ARG A 200 6.18 -9.29 8.12
C ARG A 200 6.17 -8.82 9.56
N ALA A 201 6.70 -7.63 9.82
CA ALA A 201 6.81 -7.09 11.17
C ALA A 201 5.44 -6.93 11.85
N CYS A 202 4.41 -6.55 11.12
CA CYS A 202 3.06 -6.41 11.68
C CYS A 202 2.24 -7.70 11.65
N GLY A 203 2.73 -8.77 11.00
CA GLY A 203 2.05 -10.05 10.90
C GLY A 203 1.09 -10.17 9.71
N ALA A 204 0.94 -9.12 8.90
CA ALA A 204 0.01 -9.13 7.77
C ALA A 204 0.45 -10.09 6.66
N LEU A 205 1.76 -10.27 6.45
CA LEU A 205 2.26 -11.17 5.40
C LEU A 205 1.86 -12.62 5.67
N ALA A 206 1.91 -13.06 6.92
CA ALA A 206 1.50 -14.40 7.31
C ALA A 206 0.02 -14.68 7.01
N VAL A 207 -0.83 -13.65 7.02
CA VAL A 207 -2.27 -13.75 6.69
C VAL A 207 -2.49 -13.69 5.19
N LEU A 208 -1.88 -12.71 4.51
CA LEU A 208 -2.14 -12.45 3.09
C LEU A 208 -1.38 -13.38 2.15
N LEU A 209 -0.15 -13.72 2.49
CA LEU A 209 0.75 -14.50 1.63
C LEU A 209 1.63 -15.44 2.49
N PRO A 210 1.01 -16.40 3.21
CA PRO A 210 1.74 -17.33 4.06
C PRO A 210 2.77 -18.14 3.27
N GLU A 211 2.53 -18.41 1.99
CA GLU A 211 3.44 -19.13 1.10
C GLU A 211 4.78 -18.41 0.94
N LEU A 212 4.78 -17.08 0.99
CA LEU A 212 6.00 -16.28 0.98
C LEU A 212 6.57 -16.11 2.39
N ASP A 213 5.73 -15.80 3.36
CA ASP A 213 6.15 -15.50 4.73
C ASP A 213 6.96 -16.65 5.34
N ARG A 214 6.58 -17.88 5.06
CA ARG A 214 7.26 -19.09 5.59
C ARG A 214 8.64 -19.34 4.98
N LEU A 215 9.08 -18.60 3.95
CA LEU A 215 10.39 -18.79 3.33
C LEU A 215 11.54 -18.31 4.22
N TRP A 216 11.29 -17.34 5.09
CA TRP A 216 12.30 -16.92 6.08
C TRP A 216 12.53 -18.04 7.08
N GLY A 217 13.80 -18.35 7.31
CA GLY A 217 14.20 -19.47 8.14
C GLY A 217 14.31 -20.80 7.39
N VAL A 218 13.98 -20.85 6.10
CA VAL A 218 14.16 -22.05 5.28
C VAL A 218 15.57 -22.05 4.69
N PRO A 219 16.43 -23.01 5.06
CA PRO A 219 17.82 -23.03 4.62
C PRO A 219 17.96 -23.46 3.16
N GLN A 220 18.99 -22.92 2.49
CA GLN A 220 19.43 -23.28 1.17
C GLN A 220 20.90 -23.76 1.24
N ARG A 221 21.39 -24.42 0.17
CA ARG A 221 22.79 -24.84 0.08
C ARG A 221 23.71 -23.62 -0.08
N ALA A 222 24.65 -23.45 0.84
CA ALA A 222 25.54 -22.29 0.87
C ALA A 222 26.47 -22.21 -0.34
N ASP A 223 26.77 -23.34 -1.00
CA ASP A 223 27.59 -23.41 -2.20
C ASP A 223 26.93 -22.77 -3.44
N TYR A 224 25.61 -22.69 -3.46
CA TYR A 224 24.84 -22.02 -4.53
C TYR A 224 24.20 -20.71 -4.08
N HIS A 225 23.93 -20.58 -2.80
CA HIS A 225 23.21 -19.44 -2.20
C HIS A 225 23.92 -18.99 -0.93
N PRO A 226 24.92 -18.07 -1.05
CA PRO A 226 25.71 -17.62 0.10
C PRO A 226 24.88 -17.05 1.25
N GLU A 227 23.73 -16.45 0.95
CA GLU A 227 22.78 -15.92 1.93
C GLU A 227 22.08 -17.00 2.76
N VAL A 228 22.12 -18.27 2.33
CA VAL A 228 21.55 -19.47 2.99
C VAL A 228 20.05 -19.43 3.23
N ASP A 229 19.46 -18.29 3.60
CA ASP A 229 18.03 -18.14 3.90
C ASP A 229 17.21 -17.85 2.64
N THR A 230 16.14 -18.63 2.41
CA THR A 230 15.29 -18.49 1.21
C THR A 230 14.55 -17.18 1.16
N GLY A 231 14.07 -16.68 2.29
CA GLY A 231 13.38 -15.39 2.35
C GLY A 231 14.32 -14.23 1.97
N LEU A 232 15.52 -14.22 2.53
CA LEU A 232 16.55 -13.23 2.17
C LEU A 232 16.94 -13.34 0.70
N HIS A 233 17.11 -14.56 0.18
CA HIS A 233 17.38 -14.79 -1.24
C HIS A 233 16.29 -14.16 -2.11
N THR A 234 15.04 -14.39 -1.79
CA THR A 234 13.92 -13.84 -2.54
C THR A 234 13.96 -12.31 -2.59
N MET A 235 14.27 -11.66 -1.47
CA MET A 235 14.41 -10.20 -1.42
C MET A 235 15.60 -9.71 -2.24
N LEU A 236 16.71 -10.42 -2.25
CA LEU A 236 17.87 -10.08 -3.09
C LEU A 236 17.55 -10.21 -4.58
N VAL A 237 16.84 -11.26 -4.98
CA VAL A 237 16.39 -11.45 -6.37
C VAL A 237 15.46 -10.32 -6.79
N LEU A 238 14.51 -9.94 -5.95
CA LEU A 238 13.62 -8.82 -6.20
C LEU A 238 14.42 -7.51 -6.35
N GLY A 239 15.40 -7.27 -5.50
CA GLY A 239 16.29 -6.11 -5.58
C GLY A 239 17.06 -6.05 -6.90
N GLN A 240 17.53 -7.18 -7.41
CA GLN A 240 18.18 -7.25 -8.73
C GLN A 240 17.21 -6.87 -9.86
N ALA A 241 15.97 -7.33 -9.80
CA ALA A 241 14.95 -6.95 -10.78
C ALA A 241 14.69 -5.44 -10.77
N VAL A 242 14.69 -4.82 -9.60
CA VAL A 242 14.54 -3.36 -9.45
C VAL A 242 15.73 -2.63 -10.09
N GLN A 243 16.96 -3.06 -9.84
CA GLN A 243 18.17 -2.46 -10.41
C GLN A 243 18.16 -2.51 -11.94
N GLN A 244 17.60 -3.54 -12.52
CA GLN A 244 17.45 -3.71 -13.97
C GLN A 244 16.19 -3.03 -14.51
N GLN A 245 15.46 -2.28 -13.68
CA GLN A 245 14.22 -1.59 -14.07
C GLN A 245 13.18 -2.54 -14.69
N ALA A 246 13.10 -3.75 -14.16
CA ALA A 246 12.19 -4.78 -14.66
C ALA A 246 10.72 -4.33 -14.55
N PRO A 247 9.87 -4.75 -15.49
CA PRO A 247 8.44 -4.49 -15.43
C PRO A 247 7.75 -5.30 -14.32
N LEU A 248 6.51 -4.94 -14.01
CA LEU A 248 5.73 -5.54 -12.92
C LEU A 248 5.68 -7.07 -13.01
N ALA A 249 5.41 -7.63 -14.18
CA ALA A 249 5.28 -9.08 -14.35
C ALA A 249 6.58 -9.81 -13.95
N VAL A 250 7.74 -9.24 -14.25
CA VAL A 250 9.05 -9.80 -13.87
C VAL A 250 9.28 -9.68 -12.37
N ARG A 251 8.97 -8.53 -11.76
CA ARG A 251 9.12 -8.33 -10.31
C ARG A 251 8.21 -9.28 -9.52
N TRP A 252 6.98 -9.47 -9.99
CA TRP A 252 6.06 -10.44 -9.40
C TRP A 252 6.60 -11.85 -9.52
N ALA A 253 7.08 -12.25 -10.70
CA ALA A 253 7.68 -13.56 -10.92
C ALA A 253 8.88 -13.79 -9.99
N CYS A 254 9.75 -12.79 -9.82
CA CYS A 254 10.88 -12.86 -8.89
C CYS A 254 10.43 -13.08 -7.45
N LEU A 255 9.38 -12.41 -7.02
CA LEU A 255 8.86 -12.52 -5.65
C LEU A 255 8.39 -13.93 -5.33
N VAL A 256 7.75 -14.60 -6.29
CA VAL A 256 7.07 -15.89 -6.06
C VAL A 256 7.79 -17.10 -6.65
N HIS A 257 8.99 -16.91 -7.21
CA HIS A 257 9.68 -17.98 -7.95
C HIS A 257 10.07 -19.18 -7.07
N ASP A 258 10.32 -18.98 -5.79
CA ASP A 258 10.82 -19.99 -4.87
C ASP A 258 9.80 -20.42 -3.80
N LEU A 259 8.51 -20.14 -3.99
CA LEU A 259 7.48 -20.51 -3.00
C LEU A 259 7.51 -22.00 -2.66
N GLY A 260 7.87 -22.86 -3.61
CA GLY A 260 7.95 -24.30 -3.41
C GLY A 260 8.97 -24.74 -2.37
N LYS A 261 9.98 -23.92 -2.11
CA LYS A 261 11.01 -24.23 -1.07
C LYS A 261 10.43 -24.20 0.33
N GLY A 262 9.33 -23.51 0.56
CA GLY A 262 8.65 -23.47 1.86
C GLY A 262 7.90 -24.75 2.23
N THR A 263 7.75 -25.69 1.30
CA THR A 263 7.08 -26.97 1.51
C THR A 263 8.02 -28.16 1.56
N THR A 264 9.32 -27.94 1.53
CA THR A 264 10.32 -29.02 1.61
C THR A 264 10.28 -29.66 3.00
N PRO A 265 10.16 -31.00 3.10
CA PRO A 265 10.24 -31.68 4.39
C PRO A 265 11.57 -31.42 5.12
N ALA A 266 11.52 -31.32 6.45
CA ALA A 266 12.66 -30.97 7.28
C ALA A 266 13.85 -31.94 7.11
N ASP A 267 13.58 -33.23 6.90
CA ASP A 267 14.56 -34.28 6.70
C ASP A 267 15.26 -34.21 5.33
N VAL A 268 14.73 -33.47 4.38
CA VAL A 268 15.30 -33.27 3.02
C VAL A 268 16.17 -32.02 2.95
N LEU A 269 15.94 -31.05 3.83
CA LEU A 269 16.70 -29.79 3.85
C LEU A 269 18.21 -30.02 3.97
N PRO A 270 19.06 -29.19 3.38
CA PRO A 270 18.75 -27.97 2.59
C PRO A 270 18.50 -28.22 1.10
N ARG A 271 18.25 -29.43 0.70
CA ARG A 271 17.92 -29.79 -0.69
C ARG A 271 16.43 -29.58 -0.93
N HIS A 272 16.09 -28.95 -2.03
CA HIS A 272 14.71 -28.62 -2.39
C HIS A 272 14.24 -29.39 -3.63
N ILE A 273 14.27 -30.71 -3.55
CA ILE A 273 13.91 -31.59 -4.67
C ILE A 273 12.45 -31.37 -5.05
N GLY A 274 12.23 -31.04 -6.33
CA GLY A 274 10.88 -30.84 -6.89
C GLY A 274 10.22 -29.52 -6.45
N HIS A 275 10.97 -28.55 -5.94
CA HIS A 275 10.43 -27.28 -5.52
C HIS A 275 9.83 -26.45 -6.66
N GLU A 276 10.33 -26.62 -7.88
CA GLU A 276 9.84 -25.92 -9.05
C GLU A 276 8.38 -26.28 -9.35
N GLN A 277 8.06 -27.56 -9.38
CA GLN A 277 6.68 -28.02 -9.66
C GLN A 277 5.73 -27.66 -8.52
N ARG A 278 6.17 -27.83 -7.27
CA ARG A 278 5.38 -27.41 -6.11
C ARG A 278 5.19 -25.91 -6.11
N GLY A 279 6.22 -25.14 -6.48
CA GLY A 279 6.18 -23.69 -6.58
C GLY A 279 5.21 -23.21 -7.64
N ALA A 280 5.22 -23.81 -8.83
CA ALA A 280 4.29 -23.43 -9.89
C ALA A 280 2.83 -23.62 -9.46
N LYS A 281 2.54 -24.70 -8.74
CA LYS A 281 1.19 -24.95 -8.19
C LYS A 281 0.80 -23.90 -7.16
N LEU A 282 1.72 -23.54 -6.25
CA LEU A 282 1.47 -22.50 -5.24
C LEU A 282 1.28 -21.13 -5.88
N VAL A 283 2.07 -20.78 -6.88
CA VAL A 283 1.91 -19.53 -7.65
C VAL A 283 0.51 -19.44 -8.24
N ARG A 284 0.03 -20.52 -8.84
CA ARG A 284 -1.33 -20.57 -9.41
C ARG A 284 -2.39 -20.30 -8.34
N GLN A 285 -2.26 -20.91 -7.16
CA GLN A 285 -3.19 -20.72 -6.06
C GLN A 285 -3.19 -19.27 -5.56
N VAL A 286 -2.01 -18.66 -5.40
CA VAL A 286 -1.87 -17.26 -4.97
C VAL A 286 -2.48 -16.31 -6.00
N CYS A 287 -2.17 -16.53 -7.28
CA CYS A 287 -2.67 -15.68 -8.36
C CYS A 287 -4.20 -15.75 -8.49
N GLN A 288 -4.80 -16.91 -8.26
CA GLN A 288 -6.26 -17.05 -8.20
C GLN A 288 -6.84 -16.31 -7.00
N ARG A 289 -6.23 -16.47 -5.83
CA ARG A 289 -6.70 -15.84 -4.58
C ARG A 289 -6.68 -14.32 -4.67
N TRP A 290 -5.65 -13.74 -5.27
CA TRP A 290 -5.49 -12.29 -5.39
C TRP A 290 -6.02 -11.72 -6.71
N ARG A 291 -6.55 -12.55 -7.60
CA ARG A 291 -7.00 -12.17 -8.93
C ARG A 291 -5.92 -11.40 -9.70
N VAL A 292 -4.72 -11.94 -9.67
CA VAL A 292 -3.56 -11.37 -10.36
C VAL A 292 -3.81 -11.37 -11.86
N PRO A 293 -3.45 -10.29 -12.60
CA PRO A 293 -3.63 -10.23 -14.04
C PRO A 293 -2.95 -11.39 -14.77
N LYS A 294 -3.55 -11.80 -15.87
CA LYS A 294 -3.13 -12.97 -16.65
C LYS A 294 -1.65 -12.93 -17.03
N GLU A 295 -1.17 -11.79 -17.51
CA GLU A 295 0.24 -11.62 -17.91
C GLU A 295 1.20 -11.91 -16.74
N CYS A 296 0.90 -11.38 -15.57
CA CYS A 296 1.70 -11.61 -14.37
C CYS A 296 1.62 -13.06 -13.90
N THR A 297 0.45 -13.67 -13.98
CA THR A 297 0.22 -15.07 -13.59
C THR A 297 0.99 -16.02 -14.48
N GLU A 298 0.89 -15.87 -15.80
CA GLU A 298 1.53 -16.75 -16.77
C GLU A 298 3.06 -16.73 -16.65
N LEU A 299 3.65 -15.53 -16.55
CA LEU A 299 5.09 -15.40 -16.37
C LEU A 299 5.56 -15.99 -15.04
N ALA A 300 4.84 -15.74 -13.96
CA ALA A 300 5.20 -16.23 -12.62
C ALA A 300 5.15 -17.76 -12.56
N GLU A 301 4.13 -18.38 -13.14
CA GLU A 301 4.02 -19.85 -13.23
C GLU A 301 5.19 -20.45 -14.02
N LEU A 302 5.49 -19.86 -15.18
CA LEU A 302 6.59 -20.31 -16.03
C LEU A 302 7.94 -20.20 -15.31
N VAL A 303 8.22 -19.06 -14.69
CA VAL A 303 9.48 -18.85 -13.97
C VAL A 303 9.60 -19.80 -12.79
N ALA A 304 8.53 -20.02 -12.03
CA ALA A 304 8.53 -20.96 -10.91
C ALA A 304 8.84 -22.40 -11.37
N ALA A 305 8.31 -22.80 -12.53
CA ALA A 305 8.50 -24.14 -13.07
C ALA A 305 9.89 -24.36 -13.69
N GLU A 306 10.51 -23.31 -14.28
CA GLU A 306 11.66 -23.46 -15.17
C GLU A 306 12.95 -22.79 -14.67
N HIS A 307 12.93 -22.02 -13.57
CA HIS A 307 14.09 -21.23 -13.14
C HIS A 307 15.29 -22.08 -12.70
N GLY A 308 15.08 -23.35 -12.39
CA GLY A 308 16.14 -24.29 -12.01
C GLY A 308 16.81 -25.01 -13.18
N ASN A 309 16.42 -24.75 -14.40
CA ASN A 309 16.92 -25.41 -15.63
C ASN A 309 18.01 -24.61 -16.33
#